data_43c0871e30f2aa7b0cae72f33a0aac58
#
_entry.id   43c0871e30f2aa7b0cae72f33a0aac58
#
_cell.length_a   1.000
_cell.length_b   1.000
_cell.length_c   1.000
_cell.angle_alpha   90.00
_cell.angle_beta   90.00
_cell.angle_gamma   90.00
#
_symmetry.space_group_name_H-M   'P 1'
#
loop_
_entity.id
_entity.type
_entity.pdbx_description
1 polymer ?
#
loop_
_entity_poly.entity_id
_entity_poly.type
_entity_poly.pdbx_seq_one_letter_code
_entity_poly.pdbx_strand_id
1 'polypeptide(L)'
;PGRYNVANALLALAMLDIVGVSPEQAAPGLRTAAVPGRLEPVDRGQDFLAVVDYAHKPGALRAVLETLRNPGGRAAGRIGVVVGAGGNRDPGKREPMGEVAAEFADLVVVTDDNPRDEDPALIRAAIVVGTRRAHREPSAEVVEIADRRDAIAHAVGWARPGDVVVIAGKGHEVGQTSGGQTRPFDDREELAAAIDTIAERTAQ
;
A
#
# COMPACT_ATOMS: atom_id res chain seq x y z
N PRO A 1 3.04 -14.12 2.71
CA PRO A 1 4.09 -13.50 1.91
C PRO A 1 3.96 -13.94 0.45
N GLY A 2 3.91 -12.98 -0.51
CA GLY A 2 3.71 -13.22 -1.92
C GLY A 2 4.86 -14.00 -2.58
N ARG A 3 4.63 -14.51 -3.81
CA ARG A 3 5.62 -15.27 -4.60
C ARG A 3 6.95 -14.53 -4.75
N TYR A 4 6.94 -13.19 -4.85
CA TYR A 4 8.16 -12.39 -4.92
C TYR A 4 8.99 -12.46 -3.64
N ASN A 5 8.38 -12.59 -2.46
CA ASN A 5 9.12 -12.77 -1.20
C ASN A 5 9.75 -14.17 -1.10
N VAL A 6 9.11 -15.19 -1.67
CA VAL A 6 9.71 -16.53 -1.80
C VAL A 6 10.96 -16.44 -2.70
N ALA A 7 10.88 -15.76 -3.85
CA ALA A 7 12.02 -15.55 -4.73
C ALA A 7 13.17 -14.78 -4.04
N ASN A 8 12.84 -13.72 -3.30
CA ASN A 8 13.80 -12.95 -2.52
C ASN A 8 14.48 -13.81 -1.43
N ALA A 9 13.70 -14.64 -0.71
CA ALA A 9 14.22 -15.54 0.30
C ALA A 9 15.14 -16.61 -0.30
N LEU A 10 14.77 -17.19 -1.45
CA LEU A 10 15.64 -18.15 -2.17
C LEU A 10 16.96 -17.52 -2.60
N LEU A 11 16.92 -16.29 -3.12
CA LEU A 11 18.12 -15.56 -3.49
C LEU A 11 18.99 -15.28 -2.25
N ALA A 12 18.40 -14.85 -1.14
CA ALA A 12 19.13 -14.62 0.11
C ALA A 12 19.79 -15.91 0.62
N LEU A 13 19.06 -17.04 0.60
CA LEU A 13 19.62 -18.34 0.96
C LEU A 13 20.79 -18.74 0.07
N ALA A 14 20.66 -18.58 -1.26
CA ALA A 14 21.75 -18.89 -2.18
C ALA A 14 23.00 -18.03 -1.93
N MET A 15 22.82 -16.74 -1.60
CA MET A 15 23.94 -15.85 -1.25
C MET A 15 24.60 -16.25 0.09
N LEU A 16 23.79 -16.62 1.09
CA LEU A 16 24.29 -17.07 2.40
C LEU A 16 25.04 -18.39 2.29
N ASP A 17 24.59 -19.33 1.46
CA ASP A 17 25.27 -20.60 1.19
C ASP A 17 26.67 -20.41 0.60
N ILE A 18 26.83 -19.44 -0.31
CA ILE A 18 28.15 -19.08 -0.91
C ILE A 18 29.15 -18.64 0.18
N VAL A 19 28.66 -17.99 1.25
CA VAL A 19 29.54 -17.54 2.36
C VAL A 19 29.56 -18.53 3.53
N GLY A 20 29.04 -19.75 3.36
CA GLY A 20 29.13 -20.85 4.32
C GLY A 20 28.04 -20.87 5.40
N VAL A 21 26.95 -20.12 5.23
CA VAL A 21 25.79 -20.18 6.13
C VAL A 21 24.73 -21.10 5.53
N SER A 22 24.51 -22.26 6.18
CA SER A 22 23.54 -23.23 5.65
C SER A 22 22.07 -22.74 5.68
N PRO A 23 21.21 -23.28 4.84
CA PRO A 23 19.77 -22.95 4.87
C PRO A 23 19.11 -23.16 6.25
N GLU A 24 19.53 -24.17 7.00
CA GLU A 24 19.01 -24.46 8.35
C GLU A 24 19.40 -23.37 9.34
N GLN A 25 20.63 -22.85 9.23
CA GLN A 25 21.11 -21.72 10.04
C GLN A 25 20.41 -20.42 9.68
N ALA A 26 20.10 -20.21 8.41
CA ALA A 26 19.45 -18.99 7.90
C ALA A 26 17.92 -18.98 8.15
N ALA A 27 17.26 -20.14 8.21
CA ALA A 27 15.80 -20.26 8.27
C ALA A 27 15.13 -19.50 9.44
N PRO A 28 15.70 -19.45 10.68
CA PRO A 28 15.15 -18.63 11.75
C PRO A 28 15.10 -17.15 11.40
N GLY A 29 16.18 -16.60 10.82
CA GLY A 29 16.28 -15.22 10.39
C GLY A 29 15.24 -14.87 9.30
N LEU A 30 15.03 -15.77 8.34
CA LEU A 30 14.03 -15.55 7.28
C LEU A 30 12.60 -15.52 7.81
N ARG A 31 12.29 -16.23 8.88
CA ARG A 31 10.96 -16.23 9.52
C ARG A 31 10.66 -14.90 10.23
N THR A 32 11.68 -14.22 10.71
CA THR A 32 11.55 -12.97 11.46
C THR A 32 11.95 -11.74 10.64
N ALA A 33 12.49 -11.95 9.43
CA ALA A 33 12.89 -10.85 8.57
C ALA A 33 11.67 -10.00 8.17
N ALA A 34 11.69 -8.75 8.58
CA ALA A 34 10.75 -7.72 8.15
C ALA A 34 11.53 -6.61 7.45
N VAL A 35 10.99 -6.12 6.34
CA VAL A 35 11.54 -4.97 5.64
C VAL A 35 10.57 -3.81 5.83
N PRO A 36 10.99 -2.72 6.50
CA PRO A 36 10.11 -1.58 6.71
C PRO A 36 9.45 -1.09 5.42
N GLY A 37 8.14 -0.84 5.47
CA GLY A 37 7.35 -0.38 4.33
C GLY A 37 7.17 -1.40 3.21
N ARG A 38 7.31 -2.71 3.48
CA ARG A 38 7.08 -3.79 2.52
C ARG A 38 6.06 -4.79 3.07
N LEU A 39 4.79 -4.64 2.69
CA LEU A 39 3.66 -5.35 3.28
C LEU A 39 3.76 -5.33 4.82
N GLU A 40 4.20 -4.20 5.36
CA GLU A 40 4.39 -4.01 6.80
C GLU A 40 3.03 -3.90 7.48
N PRO A 41 2.65 -4.85 8.36
CA PRO A 41 1.37 -4.77 9.05
C PRO A 41 1.41 -3.69 10.13
N VAL A 42 0.30 -2.96 10.25
CA VAL A 42 0.04 -2.03 11.35
C VAL A 42 -1.12 -2.60 12.17
N ASP A 43 -0.79 -3.11 13.35
CA ASP A 43 -1.74 -3.76 14.25
C ASP A 43 -1.96 -2.90 15.50
N ARG A 44 -3.21 -2.46 15.70
CA ARG A 44 -3.69 -1.70 16.85
C ARG A 44 -4.88 -2.41 17.52
N GLY A 45 -5.07 -3.71 17.24
CA GLY A 45 -6.16 -4.53 17.76
C GLY A 45 -7.46 -4.47 16.94
N GLN A 46 -7.42 -3.93 15.73
CA GLN A 46 -8.56 -3.88 14.81
C GLN A 46 -8.85 -5.25 14.17
N ASP A 47 -10.10 -5.47 13.75
CA ASP A 47 -10.57 -6.73 13.16
C ASP A 47 -10.34 -6.83 11.63
N PHE A 48 -9.51 -5.96 11.06
CA PHE A 48 -9.15 -5.95 9.63
C PHE A 48 -7.62 -5.89 9.47
N LEU A 49 -7.11 -6.33 8.34
CA LEU A 49 -5.68 -6.23 8.03
C LEU A 49 -5.34 -4.84 7.49
N ALA A 50 -4.44 -4.14 8.17
CA ALA A 50 -3.90 -2.87 7.71
C ALA A 50 -2.42 -3.03 7.38
N VAL A 51 -1.99 -2.61 6.17
CA VAL A 51 -0.60 -2.75 5.71
C VAL A 51 -0.09 -1.51 5.00
N VAL A 52 1.20 -1.24 5.15
CA VAL A 52 1.93 -0.21 4.39
C VAL A 52 2.88 -0.88 3.41
N ASP A 53 2.90 -0.41 2.15
CA ASP A 53 3.79 -0.95 1.12
C ASP A 53 4.40 0.14 0.23
N TYR A 54 5.60 -0.11 -0.25
CA TYR A 54 6.34 0.78 -1.15
C TYR A 54 5.93 0.66 -2.62
N ALA A 55 4.88 -0.06 -2.96
CA ALA A 55 4.42 -0.26 -4.33
C ALA A 55 4.03 1.08 -4.99
N HIS A 56 4.93 1.61 -5.81
CA HIS A 56 4.80 2.87 -6.52
C HIS A 56 4.90 2.74 -8.05
N LYS A 57 4.77 1.51 -8.56
CA LYS A 57 4.72 1.14 -10.00
C LYS A 57 3.57 0.18 -10.23
N PRO A 58 2.95 0.18 -11.43
CA PRO A 58 1.78 -0.66 -11.72
C PRO A 58 2.02 -2.15 -11.43
N GLY A 59 3.13 -2.72 -11.89
CA GLY A 59 3.46 -4.14 -11.65
C GLY A 59 3.66 -4.48 -10.17
N ALA A 60 4.27 -3.58 -9.38
CA ALA A 60 4.44 -3.78 -7.94
C ALA A 60 3.08 -3.69 -7.22
N LEU A 61 2.24 -2.71 -7.57
CA LEU A 61 0.91 -2.55 -7.00
C LEU A 61 0.04 -3.77 -7.28
N ARG A 62 0.07 -4.30 -8.52
CA ARG A 62 -0.62 -5.54 -8.89
C ARG A 62 -0.17 -6.71 -8.01
N ALA A 63 1.13 -6.93 -7.87
CA ALA A 63 1.68 -8.04 -7.09
C ALA A 63 1.28 -7.97 -5.61
N VAL A 64 1.24 -6.77 -5.03
CA VAL A 64 0.77 -6.55 -3.66
C VAL A 64 -0.71 -6.86 -3.53
N LEU A 65 -1.57 -6.30 -4.39
CA LEU A 65 -3.02 -6.50 -4.32
C LEU A 65 -3.41 -7.96 -4.60
N GLU A 66 -2.78 -8.63 -5.56
CA GLU A 66 -2.96 -10.07 -5.81
C GLU A 66 -2.57 -10.92 -4.59
N THR A 67 -1.48 -10.56 -3.91
CA THR A 67 -1.04 -11.25 -2.70
C THR A 67 -2.06 -11.09 -1.57
N LEU A 68 -2.63 -9.90 -1.42
CA LEU A 68 -3.59 -9.57 -0.37
C LEU A 68 -5.01 -10.09 -0.66
N ARG A 69 -5.34 -10.35 -1.92
CA ARG A 69 -6.62 -10.97 -2.28
C ARG A 69 -6.75 -12.40 -1.71
N ASN A 70 -5.64 -13.11 -1.53
CA ASN A 70 -5.59 -14.46 -0.97
C ASN A 70 -4.48 -14.58 0.09
N PRO A 71 -4.53 -13.84 1.21
CA PRO A 71 -3.49 -13.86 2.23
C PRO A 71 -3.42 -15.25 2.88
N GLY A 72 -2.28 -15.95 2.72
CA GLY A 72 -2.08 -17.28 3.27
C GLY A 72 -3.03 -18.35 2.74
N GLY A 73 -3.62 -18.16 1.53
CA GLY A 73 -4.55 -19.10 0.91
C GLY A 73 -5.99 -19.00 1.41
N ARG A 74 -6.32 -17.97 2.19
CA ARG A 74 -7.70 -17.62 2.55
C ARG A 74 -8.14 -16.44 1.69
N ALA A 75 -9.41 -16.47 1.25
CA ALA A 75 -9.98 -15.28 0.60
C ALA A 75 -10.01 -14.12 1.62
N ALA A 76 -9.45 -12.99 1.25
CA ALA A 76 -9.64 -11.75 2.00
C ALA A 76 -11.10 -11.30 1.88
N GLY A 77 -11.55 -10.45 2.80
CA GLY A 77 -12.71 -9.62 2.61
C GLY A 77 -12.52 -8.64 1.45
N ARG A 78 -13.09 -7.47 1.54
CA ARG A 78 -12.88 -6.40 0.55
C ARG A 78 -11.49 -5.80 0.74
N ILE A 79 -10.95 -5.23 -0.33
CA ILE A 79 -9.65 -4.53 -0.30
C ILE A 79 -9.89 -3.04 -0.58
N GLY A 80 -9.48 -2.18 0.36
CA GLY A 80 -9.33 -0.75 0.16
C GLY A 80 -7.87 -0.40 -0.08
N VAL A 81 -7.57 0.42 -1.09
CA VAL A 81 -6.21 0.89 -1.37
C VAL A 81 -6.14 2.41 -1.42
N VAL A 82 -5.17 2.97 -0.70
CA VAL A 82 -4.78 4.39 -0.80
C VAL A 82 -3.57 4.47 -1.72
N VAL A 83 -3.69 5.22 -2.81
CA VAL A 83 -2.68 5.29 -3.86
C VAL A 83 -2.45 6.71 -4.36
N GLY A 84 -1.19 7.06 -4.56
CA GLY A 84 -0.76 8.30 -5.17
C GLY A 84 0.44 8.08 -6.09
N ALA A 85 0.91 9.14 -6.74
CA ALA A 85 2.12 9.10 -7.54
C ALA A 85 2.98 10.34 -7.31
N GLY A 86 4.31 10.16 -7.40
CA GLY A 86 5.24 11.26 -7.29
C GLY A 86 5.26 12.16 -8.53
N GLY A 87 5.34 13.47 -8.31
CA GLY A 87 5.65 14.46 -9.33
C GLY A 87 7.14 14.44 -9.71
N ASN A 88 7.52 15.09 -10.82
CA ASN A 88 8.86 15.09 -11.40
C ASN A 88 9.44 13.67 -11.57
N ARG A 89 8.57 12.72 -11.91
CA ARG A 89 8.83 11.31 -12.16
C ARG A 89 8.06 10.89 -13.41
N ASP A 90 8.22 9.63 -13.83
CA ASP A 90 7.52 9.05 -14.97
C ASP A 90 5.99 9.26 -14.87
N PRO A 91 5.38 10.12 -15.70
CA PRO A 91 3.93 10.34 -15.70
C PRO A 91 3.17 9.16 -16.33
N GLY A 92 3.83 8.38 -17.20
CA GLY A 92 3.21 7.25 -17.91
C GLY A 92 2.75 6.13 -17.00
N LYS A 93 3.21 6.07 -15.75
CA LYS A 93 2.76 5.07 -14.76
C LYS A 93 1.43 5.42 -14.08
N ARG A 94 0.97 6.69 -14.13
CA ARG A 94 -0.17 7.19 -13.33
C ARG A 94 -1.48 6.50 -13.69
N GLU A 95 -1.85 6.54 -14.98
CA GLU A 95 -3.06 5.86 -15.45
C GLU A 95 -3.00 4.34 -15.26
N PRO A 96 -1.91 3.61 -15.61
CA PRO A 96 -1.78 2.19 -15.29
C PRO A 96 -1.85 1.86 -13.80
N MET A 97 -1.40 2.74 -12.90
CA MET A 97 -1.58 2.55 -11.45
C MET A 97 -3.05 2.63 -11.04
N GLY A 98 -3.80 3.60 -11.59
CA GLY A 98 -5.24 3.72 -11.38
C GLY A 98 -6.01 2.48 -11.88
N GLU A 99 -5.69 2.03 -13.09
CA GLU A 99 -6.29 0.82 -13.69
C GLU A 99 -6.05 -0.41 -12.79
N VAL A 100 -4.81 -0.66 -12.39
CA VAL A 100 -4.48 -1.78 -11.50
C VAL A 100 -5.16 -1.66 -10.15
N ALA A 101 -5.21 -0.47 -9.55
CA ALA A 101 -5.90 -0.27 -8.28
C ALA A 101 -7.37 -0.66 -8.39
N ALA A 102 -8.09 -0.16 -9.40
CA ALA A 102 -9.50 -0.44 -9.60
C ALA A 102 -9.80 -1.89 -10.02
N GLU A 103 -8.87 -2.56 -10.70
CA GLU A 103 -9.01 -3.97 -11.07
C GLU A 103 -8.96 -4.91 -9.86
N PHE A 104 -8.15 -4.58 -8.85
CA PHE A 104 -7.89 -5.48 -7.72
C PHE A 104 -8.47 -5.02 -6.38
N ALA A 105 -8.86 -3.76 -6.22
CA ALA A 105 -9.43 -3.25 -4.98
C ALA A 105 -10.94 -3.00 -5.08
N ASP A 106 -11.63 -2.99 -3.95
CA ASP A 106 -13.06 -2.68 -3.83
C ASP A 106 -13.27 -1.19 -3.55
N LEU A 107 -12.29 -0.55 -2.88
CA LEU A 107 -12.19 0.91 -2.69
C LEU A 107 -10.83 1.37 -3.19
N VAL A 108 -10.81 2.44 -4.00
CA VAL A 108 -9.60 3.16 -4.41
C VAL A 108 -9.67 4.59 -3.92
N VAL A 109 -8.80 4.96 -2.99
CA VAL A 109 -8.64 6.34 -2.54
C VAL A 109 -7.42 6.94 -3.21
N VAL A 110 -7.66 7.87 -4.15
CA VAL A 110 -6.58 8.56 -4.88
C VAL A 110 -6.17 9.80 -4.11
N THR A 111 -4.87 9.92 -3.80
CA THR A 111 -4.35 10.98 -2.93
C THR A 111 -2.97 11.48 -3.38
N ASP A 112 -2.46 12.52 -2.70
CA ASP A 112 -1.11 13.01 -2.92
C ASP A 112 -0.07 12.06 -2.32
N ASP A 113 1.00 11.81 -3.07
CA ASP A 113 2.21 11.11 -2.62
C ASP A 113 3.31 12.17 -2.31
N ASN A 114 4.21 12.42 -3.25
CA ASN A 114 5.19 13.50 -3.26
C ASN A 114 4.98 14.33 -4.53
N PRO A 115 4.08 15.32 -4.55
CA PRO A 115 3.82 16.13 -5.75
C PRO A 115 5.05 16.88 -6.27
N ARG A 116 6.00 17.21 -5.39
CA ARG A 116 7.20 18.02 -5.67
C ARG A 116 6.80 19.36 -6.28
N ASP A 117 7.22 19.63 -7.53
CA ASP A 117 6.95 20.91 -8.21
C ASP A 117 5.78 20.82 -9.20
N GLU A 118 5.16 19.63 -9.35
CA GLU A 118 3.98 19.47 -10.20
C GLU A 118 2.69 19.82 -9.45
N ASP A 119 1.68 20.23 -10.20
CA ASP A 119 0.32 20.39 -9.67
C ASP A 119 -0.23 19.03 -9.20
N PRO A 120 -0.48 18.86 -7.89
CA PRO A 120 -0.95 17.59 -7.35
C PRO A 120 -2.31 17.16 -7.92
N ALA A 121 -3.17 18.11 -8.28
CA ALA A 121 -4.48 17.81 -8.86
C ALA A 121 -4.35 17.11 -10.22
N LEU A 122 -3.37 17.50 -11.04
CA LEU A 122 -3.12 16.86 -12.33
C LEU A 122 -2.58 15.43 -12.17
N ILE A 123 -1.78 15.19 -11.11
CA ILE A 123 -1.29 13.84 -10.80
C ILE A 123 -2.45 12.93 -10.41
N ARG A 124 -3.31 13.38 -9.49
CA ARG A 124 -4.49 12.63 -9.04
C ARG A 124 -5.47 12.37 -10.19
N ALA A 125 -5.76 13.41 -10.99
CA ALA A 125 -6.65 13.28 -12.14
C ALA A 125 -6.18 12.19 -13.12
N ALA A 126 -4.87 12.08 -13.40
CA ALA A 126 -4.33 11.04 -14.26
C ALA A 126 -4.54 9.63 -13.68
N ILE A 127 -4.41 9.45 -12.36
CA ILE A 127 -4.71 8.18 -11.69
C ILE A 127 -6.20 7.86 -11.81
N VAL A 128 -7.09 8.84 -11.53
CA VAL A 128 -8.55 8.68 -11.64
C VAL A 128 -8.97 8.33 -13.08
N VAL A 129 -8.35 8.90 -14.10
CA VAL A 129 -8.59 8.50 -15.50
C VAL A 129 -8.28 7.01 -15.69
N GLY A 130 -7.18 6.54 -15.12
CA GLY A 130 -6.78 5.12 -15.18
C GLY A 130 -7.81 4.18 -14.56
N THR A 131 -8.45 4.55 -13.45
CA THR A 131 -9.43 3.68 -12.77
C THR A 131 -10.63 3.31 -13.66
N ARG A 132 -10.96 4.15 -14.64
CA ARG A 132 -12.07 3.93 -15.57
C ARG A 132 -11.78 2.85 -16.62
N ARG A 133 -10.54 2.38 -16.71
CA ARG A 133 -10.10 1.33 -17.65
C ARG A 133 -10.19 -0.07 -17.06
N ALA A 134 -10.43 -0.18 -15.77
CA ALA A 134 -10.63 -1.48 -15.13
C ALA A 134 -11.91 -2.15 -15.66
N HIS A 135 -11.84 -3.47 -15.86
CA HIS A 135 -12.95 -4.29 -16.39
C HIS A 135 -13.61 -5.15 -15.31
N ARG A 136 -13.39 -4.84 -14.05
CA ARG A 136 -13.92 -5.58 -12.92
C ARG A 136 -15.42 -5.32 -12.70
N GLU A 137 -16.16 -6.38 -12.34
CA GLU A 137 -17.54 -6.31 -11.89
C GLU A 137 -17.71 -6.96 -10.50
N PRO A 138 -18.35 -6.28 -9.52
CA PRO A 138 -18.74 -4.86 -9.56
C PRO A 138 -17.52 -3.94 -9.61
N SER A 139 -17.67 -2.76 -10.22
CA SER A 139 -16.63 -1.75 -10.27
C SER A 139 -16.20 -1.30 -8.88
N ALA A 140 -14.92 -0.91 -8.74
CA ALA A 140 -14.41 -0.33 -7.50
C ALA A 140 -15.10 1.01 -7.19
N GLU A 141 -15.33 1.28 -5.90
CA GLU A 141 -15.61 2.63 -5.43
C GLU A 141 -14.33 3.47 -5.57
N VAL A 142 -14.41 4.64 -6.23
CA VAL A 142 -13.26 5.52 -6.44
C VAL A 142 -13.51 6.86 -5.80
N VAL A 143 -12.64 7.26 -4.89
CA VAL A 143 -12.71 8.53 -4.15
C VAL A 143 -11.39 9.29 -4.34
N GLU A 144 -11.47 10.61 -4.58
CA GLU A 144 -10.31 11.48 -4.63
C GLU A 144 -10.25 12.34 -3.37
N ILE A 145 -9.18 12.20 -2.58
CA ILE A 145 -8.93 12.97 -1.35
C ILE A 145 -7.48 13.47 -1.41
N ALA A 146 -7.29 14.78 -1.54
CA ALA A 146 -5.98 15.38 -1.73
C ALA A 146 -5.05 15.16 -0.53
N ASP A 147 -5.52 15.45 0.68
CA ASP A 147 -4.75 15.22 1.90
C ASP A 147 -4.60 13.71 2.17
N ARG A 148 -3.34 13.27 2.28
CA ARG A 148 -3.03 11.84 2.44
C ARG A 148 -3.46 11.29 3.80
N ARG A 149 -3.42 12.11 4.86
CA ARG A 149 -3.92 11.73 6.19
C ARG A 149 -5.42 11.46 6.14
N ASP A 150 -6.17 12.38 5.53
CA ASP A 150 -7.61 12.24 5.39
C ASP A 150 -7.96 11.04 4.48
N ALA A 151 -7.17 10.78 3.44
CA ALA A 151 -7.31 9.61 2.58
C ALA A 151 -7.11 8.30 3.35
N ILE A 152 -6.10 8.23 4.22
CA ILE A 152 -5.85 7.08 5.10
C ILE A 152 -7.01 6.91 6.09
N ALA A 153 -7.44 7.99 6.74
CA ALA A 153 -8.57 7.95 7.68
C ALA A 153 -9.87 7.50 7.00
N HIS A 154 -10.12 7.92 5.76
CA HIS A 154 -11.27 7.49 4.97
C HIS A 154 -11.23 5.97 4.70
N ALA A 155 -10.08 5.45 4.26
CA ALA A 155 -9.93 4.02 3.97
C ALA A 155 -10.10 3.16 5.23
N VAL A 156 -9.57 3.62 6.38
CA VAL A 156 -9.73 2.95 7.68
C VAL A 156 -11.21 2.98 8.11
N GLY A 157 -11.91 4.11 7.95
CA GLY A 157 -13.33 4.24 8.27
C GLY A 157 -14.27 3.40 7.40
N TRP A 158 -13.85 3.06 6.19
CA TRP A 158 -14.59 2.18 5.27
C TRP A 158 -14.46 0.69 5.64
N ALA A 159 -13.34 0.29 6.27
CA ALA A 159 -13.02 -1.11 6.57
C ALA A 159 -14.01 -1.73 7.57
N ARG A 160 -14.27 -3.02 7.39
CA ARG A 160 -15.07 -3.88 8.25
C ARG A 160 -14.24 -5.09 8.70
N PRO A 161 -14.67 -5.84 9.71
CA PRO A 161 -13.99 -7.08 10.11
C PRO A 161 -13.72 -8.01 8.92
N GLY A 162 -12.46 -8.45 8.79
CA GLY A 162 -11.99 -9.30 7.70
C GLY A 162 -11.54 -8.59 6.43
N ASP A 163 -11.75 -7.28 6.29
CA ASP A 163 -11.28 -6.49 5.15
C ASP A 163 -9.75 -6.27 5.20
N VAL A 164 -9.22 -5.68 4.13
CA VAL A 164 -7.81 -5.29 4.01
C VAL A 164 -7.71 -3.82 3.61
N VAL A 165 -6.89 -3.05 4.31
CA VAL A 165 -6.52 -1.68 3.95
C VAL A 165 -5.04 -1.62 3.59
N VAL A 166 -4.74 -1.10 2.40
CA VAL A 166 -3.37 -0.98 1.89
C VAL A 166 -3.02 0.48 1.66
N ILE A 167 -1.97 0.96 2.32
CA ILE A 167 -1.40 2.28 2.03
C ILE A 167 -0.19 2.07 1.13
N ALA A 168 -0.33 2.43 -0.14
CA ALA A 168 0.67 2.18 -1.18
C ALA A 168 1.43 3.43 -1.62
N GLY A 169 2.72 3.26 -1.93
CA GLY A 169 3.56 4.29 -2.54
C GLY A 169 4.80 4.65 -1.74
N LYS A 170 4.64 5.16 -0.50
CA LYS A 170 5.74 5.68 0.31
C LYS A 170 6.51 4.61 1.09
N GLY A 171 5.83 3.56 1.52
CA GLY A 171 6.46 2.49 2.30
C GLY A 171 7.16 3.04 3.56
N HIS A 172 8.50 3.02 3.57
CA HIS A 172 9.33 3.49 4.70
C HIS A 172 9.71 4.98 4.64
N GLU A 173 9.25 5.72 3.65
CA GLU A 173 9.53 7.16 3.53
C GLU A 173 8.88 7.93 4.69
N VAL A 174 9.64 8.84 5.31
CA VAL A 174 9.22 9.63 6.50
C VAL A 174 9.00 11.11 6.16
N GLY A 175 8.63 11.42 4.94
CA GLY A 175 8.37 12.78 4.49
C GLY A 175 7.44 12.86 3.29
N GLN A 176 6.78 14.01 3.14
CA GLN A 176 6.01 14.38 1.96
C GLN A 176 6.52 15.68 1.38
N THR A 177 6.91 15.69 0.10
CA THR A 177 7.49 16.84 -0.59
C THR A 177 6.48 17.45 -1.54
N SER A 178 6.21 18.75 -1.36
CA SER A 178 5.34 19.56 -2.24
C SER A 178 5.83 21.00 -2.28
N GLY A 179 5.90 21.62 -3.47
CA GLY A 179 6.30 23.03 -3.65
C GLY A 179 7.68 23.32 -3.07
N GLY A 180 8.65 22.44 -3.24
CA GLY A 180 10.01 22.59 -2.71
C GLY A 180 10.16 22.41 -1.19
N GLN A 181 9.08 22.10 -0.47
CA GLN A 181 9.10 21.86 0.98
C GLN A 181 8.84 20.39 1.28
N THR A 182 9.59 19.84 2.24
CA THR A 182 9.35 18.51 2.78
C THR A 182 8.82 18.63 4.20
N ARG A 183 7.66 18.02 4.45
CA ARG A 183 7.06 17.92 5.78
C ARG A 183 7.21 16.50 6.30
N PRO A 184 7.38 16.29 7.61
CA PRO A 184 7.32 14.96 8.21
C PRO A 184 5.99 14.29 7.88
N PHE A 185 6.06 13.05 7.42
CA PHE A 185 4.89 12.24 7.11
C PHE A 185 5.30 10.77 7.00
N ASP A 186 4.73 9.91 7.80
CA ASP A 186 4.97 8.47 7.80
C ASP A 186 3.65 7.73 7.70
N ASP A 187 3.47 6.97 6.62
CA ASP A 187 2.24 6.20 6.37
C ASP A 187 1.88 5.26 7.53
N ARG A 188 2.87 4.72 8.24
CA ARG A 188 2.67 3.80 9.37
C ARG A 188 2.09 4.52 10.58
N GLU A 189 2.64 5.69 10.89
CA GLU A 189 2.16 6.52 12.01
C GLU A 189 0.75 7.05 11.74
N GLU A 190 0.49 7.53 10.54
CA GLU A 190 -0.82 8.03 10.14
C GLU A 190 -1.88 6.91 10.11
N LEU A 191 -1.51 5.72 9.64
CA LEU A 191 -2.40 4.55 9.64
C LEU A 191 -2.71 4.09 11.07
N ALA A 192 -1.71 4.03 11.94
CA ALA A 192 -1.91 3.70 13.35
C ALA A 192 -2.84 4.71 14.05
N ALA A 193 -2.61 6.01 13.85
CA ALA A 193 -3.43 7.07 14.43
C ALA A 193 -4.89 7.04 13.92
N ALA A 194 -5.09 6.73 12.64
CA ALA A 194 -6.43 6.57 12.07
C ALA A 194 -7.20 5.40 12.70
N ILE A 195 -6.51 4.25 12.90
CA ILE A 195 -7.11 3.07 13.55
C ILE A 195 -7.47 3.38 15.01
N ASP A 196 -6.57 4.00 15.78
CA ASP A 196 -6.82 4.38 17.18
C ASP A 196 -8.03 5.31 17.29
N THR A 197 -8.16 6.29 16.38
CA THR A 197 -9.28 7.24 16.37
C THR A 197 -10.64 6.54 16.18
N ILE A 198 -10.70 5.48 15.36
CA ILE A 198 -11.95 4.72 15.15
C ILE A 198 -12.27 3.86 16.37
N ALA A 199 -11.26 3.22 16.98
CA ALA A 199 -11.45 2.43 18.18
C ALA A 199 -12.05 3.27 19.34
N GLU A 200 -11.56 4.50 19.53
CA GLU A 200 -12.09 5.44 20.52
C GLU A 200 -13.56 5.83 20.26
N ARG A 201 -13.95 6.05 19.00
CA ARG A 201 -15.34 6.38 18.62
C ARG A 201 -16.31 5.21 18.82
N THR A 202 -15.84 3.98 18.68
CA THR A 202 -16.65 2.77 18.84
C THR A 202 -16.85 2.41 20.31
N ALA A 203 -15.95 2.88 21.19
CA ALA A 203 -16.01 2.65 22.64
C ALA A 203 -16.90 3.66 23.39
N GLN A 204 -17.38 4.71 22.72
CA GLN A 204 -18.31 5.72 23.27
C GLN A 204 -19.75 5.42 22.89
#